data_4493b77e0d0561783b1bdb06fbe4eb65
#
_entry.id   4493b77e0d0561783b1bdb06fbe4eb65
#
_cell.length_a   1.000
_cell.length_b   1.000
_cell.length_c   1.000
_cell.angle_alpha   90.00
_cell.angle_beta   90.00
_cell.angle_gamma   90.00
#
_symmetry.space_group_name_H-M   'P 1'
#
loop_
_entity.id
_entity.type
_entity.pdbx_description
1 polymer ?
#
loop_
_entity_poly.entity_id
_entity_poly.type
_entity_poly.pdbx_seq_one_letter_code
_entity_poly.pdbx_strand_id
1 'polypeptide(L)'
;MTENLLVIPYPKKVSFSQGIYEVKKTGSILFDGPDAKKIGILLRKLLLNYDLNYILKSSKSSQENNGKIYLIINSKVVPQIQGYKLIIDDSITIIGNNSAGLFYGLQTLRQLLRQFGLNIPKLVIEDYPDFLHRGIMIDISRDRVPKMETLEYIIDKLSELKINQLQLYMEHTFAYTNHKELQLYMEHTFAYTNHKEVWEDYSPLTHDEIVYLDNYCKERFIELVPNQNTFGHMSKWLVHEKYRHLAEAPNGYTTPWGTKYDYPFSLSPAVPESINLVEELLDELLPLFDSDQVNIGCDETFDLGVGKSQELCEKYGKGKVYFDFLMKIYSIAKKHKNNV
;
A
#
# COMPACT_ATOMS: atom_id res chain seq x y z
N MET A 1 33.53 -18.01 13.77
CA MET A 1 33.29 -16.60 13.38
C MET A 1 31.82 -16.39 13.38
N THR A 2 31.28 -15.54 14.26
CA THR A 2 29.91 -15.09 14.20
C THR A 2 29.80 -14.18 12.98
N GLU A 3 29.35 -14.73 11.86
CA GLU A 3 29.13 -13.92 10.66
C GLU A 3 27.99 -12.93 10.99
N ASN A 4 28.25 -11.65 10.74
CA ASN A 4 27.31 -10.58 11.03
C ASN A 4 26.22 -10.64 9.95
N LEU A 5 25.06 -11.17 10.27
CA LEU A 5 23.92 -11.26 9.34
C LEU A 5 23.26 -9.88 9.18
N LEU A 6 23.25 -9.36 7.95
CA LEU A 6 22.62 -8.07 7.59
C LEU A 6 21.30 -8.32 6.84
N VAL A 7 20.28 -8.75 7.55
CA VAL A 7 18.92 -8.96 7.03
C VAL A 7 17.96 -8.02 7.74
N ILE A 8 17.11 -7.32 6.99
CA ILE A 8 16.12 -6.35 7.49
C ILE A 8 14.74 -6.75 6.98
N PRO A 9 13.74 -6.91 7.86
CA PRO A 9 13.82 -6.98 9.32
C PRO A 9 14.69 -8.14 9.79
N TYR A 10 15.33 -7.99 10.98
CA TYR A 10 16.15 -9.07 11.52
C TYR A 10 15.25 -10.26 11.93
N PRO A 11 15.59 -11.50 11.50
CA PRO A 11 14.73 -12.66 11.75
C PRO A 11 14.65 -13.04 13.23
N LYS A 12 13.54 -13.66 13.63
CA LYS A 12 13.32 -14.14 14.99
C LYS A 12 14.36 -15.13 15.48
N LYS A 13 14.82 -16.01 14.58
CA LYS A 13 15.82 -17.02 14.93
C LYS A 13 16.75 -17.29 13.75
N VAL A 14 18.05 -17.29 14.03
CA VAL A 14 19.10 -17.63 13.08
C VAL A 14 20.01 -18.65 13.73
N SER A 15 20.31 -19.74 13.01
CA SER A 15 21.26 -20.78 13.44
C SER A 15 22.23 -21.07 12.31
N PHE A 16 23.50 -20.79 12.51
CA PHE A 16 24.56 -21.12 11.56
C PHE A 16 25.04 -22.57 11.75
N SER A 17 25.37 -23.22 10.65
CA SER A 17 26.01 -24.52 10.61
C SER A 17 27.42 -24.40 10.00
N GLN A 18 28.25 -25.42 10.15
CA GLN A 18 29.58 -25.41 9.50
C GLN A 18 29.44 -25.54 7.99
N GLY A 19 30.23 -24.75 7.26
CA GLY A 19 30.36 -24.83 5.81
C GLY A 19 29.62 -23.72 5.07
N ILE A 20 29.81 -23.72 3.77
CA ILE A 20 29.28 -22.76 2.79
C ILE A 20 28.52 -23.57 1.75
N TYR A 21 27.35 -23.04 1.36
CA TYR A 21 26.61 -23.51 0.19
C TYR A 21 26.95 -22.62 -1.00
N GLU A 22 27.53 -23.22 -2.03
CA GLU A 22 27.81 -22.56 -3.30
C GLU A 22 26.57 -22.66 -4.21
N VAL A 23 25.92 -21.54 -4.51
CA VAL A 23 24.79 -21.50 -5.44
C VAL A 23 25.28 -21.82 -6.84
N LYS A 24 24.79 -22.90 -7.42
CA LYS A 24 25.21 -23.38 -8.74
C LYS A 24 24.67 -22.48 -9.86
N LYS A 25 25.42 -22.36 -10.97
CA LYS A 25 25.00 -21.56 -12.12
C LYS A 25 23.70 -22.04 -12.79
N THR A 26 23.44 -23.35 -12.68
CA THR A 26 22.24 -23.99 -13.21
C THR A 26 21.62 -24.90 -12.16
N GLY A 27 20.30 -25.05 -12.21
CA GLY A 27 19.59 -25.88 -11.24
C GLY A 27 18.10 -25.94 -11.50
N SER A 28 17.38 -26.43 -10.50
CA SER A 28 15.92 -26.58 -10.55
C SER A 28 15.26 -25.93 -9.34
N ILE A 29 14.20 -25.14 -9.59
CA ILE A 29 13.27 -24.67 -8.57
C ILE A 29 12.12 -25.66 -8.54
N LEU A 30 11.99 -26.35 -7.42
CA LEU A 30 11.00 -27.40 -7.20
C LEU A 30 9.84 -26.83 -6.37
N PHE A 31 8.63 -26.90 -6.88
CA PHE A 31 7.45 -26.33 -6.23
C PHE A 31 6.33 -27.36 -6.08
N ASP A 32 5.52 -27.19 -5.05
CA ASP A 32 4.28 -27.96 -4.85
C ASP A 32 3.07 -27.03 -4.83
N GLY A 33 2.18 -27.22 -5.80
CA GLY A 33 0.97 -26.42 -5.98
C GLY A 33 1.15 -25.10 -6.73
N PRO A 34 0.01 -24.48 -7.12
CA PRO A 34 -0.01 -23.29 -7.97
C PRO A 34 0.58 -22.03 -7.29
N ASP A 35 0.37 -21.88 -6.01
CA ASP A 35 0.87 -20.72 -5.26
C ASP A 35 2.39 -20.75 -5.12
N ALA A 36 2.97 -21.90 -4.79
CA ALA A 36 4.43 -22.07 -4.76
C ALA A 36 5.05 -21.86 -6.16
N LYS A 37 4.32 -22.22 -7.24
CA LYS A 37 4.74 -21.93 -8.61
C LYS A 37 4.88 -20.44 -8.89
N LYS A 38 3.92 -19.60 -8.44
CA LYS A 38 4.00 -18.14 -8.58
C LYS A 38 5.27 -17.58 -7.93
N ILE A 39 5.56 -18.01 -6.71
CA ILE A 39 6.80 -17.62 -6.00
C ILE A 39 8.05 -18.14 -6.75
N GLY A 40 7.99 -19.33 -7.31
CA GLY A 40 9.06 -19.89 -8.12
C GLY A 40 9.38 -19.05 -9.36
N ILE A 41 8.37 -18.45 -10.00
CA ILE A 41 8.56 -17.53 -11.14
C ILE A 41 9.31 -16.26 -10.67
N LEU A 42 8.94 -15.69 -9.51
CA LEU A 42 9.61 -14.53 -8.94
C LEU A 42 11.06 -14.86 -8.56
N LEU A 43 11.28 -16.02 -7.93
CA LEU A 43 12.63 -16.48 -7.60
C LEU A 43 13.49 -16.67 -8.86
N ARG A 44 12.94 -17.27 -9.91
CA ARG A 44 13.66 -17.42 -11.18
C ARG A 44 14.07 -16.06 -11.77
N LYS A 45 13.18 -15.07 -11.76
CA LYS A 45 13.49 -13.69 -12.20
C LYS A 45 14.64 -13.11 -11.34
N LEU A 46 14.59 -13.29 -10.02
CA LEU A 46 15.66 -12.86 -9.13
C LEU A 46 17.01 -13.51 -9.46
N LEU A 47 17.02 -14.82 -9.67
CA LEU A 47 18.25 -15.57 -9.95
C LEU A 47 18.89 -15.18 -11.29
N LEU A 48 18.11 -14.79 -12.28
CA LEU A 48 18.62 -14.28 -13.56
C LEU A 48 19.47 -13.01 -13.40
N ASN A 49 19.22 -12.17 -12.38
CA ASN A 49 20.05 -11.00 -12.08
C ASN A 49 21.46 -11.35 -11.56
N TYR A 50 21.69 -12.62 -11.25
CA TYR A 50 22.98 -13.17 -10.82
C TYR A 50 23.58 -14.13 -11.86
N ASP A 51 23.08 -14.09 -13.10
CA ASP A 51 23.49 -15.02 -14.19
C ASP A 51 23.26 -16.50 -13.85
N LEU A 52 22.23 -16.76 -13.02
CA LEU A 52 21.84 -18.10 -12.60
C LEU A 52 20.63 -18.60 -13.40
N ASN A 53 20.79 -19.73 -14.09
CA ASN A 53 19.76 -20.27 -14.97
C ASN A 53 19.07 -21.49 -14.35
N TYR A 54 17.93 -21.25 -13.71
CA TYR A 54 17.14 -22.28 -13.03
C TYR A 54 15.84 -22.56 -13.77
N ILE A 55 15.47 -23.84 -13.88
CA ILE A 55 14.20 -24.28 -14.47
C ILE A 55 13.18 -24.58 -13.39
N LEU A 56 11.91 -24.24 -13.65
CA LEU A 56 10.80 -24.58 -12.75
C LEU A 56 10.31 -25.98 -13.05
N LYS A 57 10.23 -26.82 -12.00
CA LYS A 57 9.70 -28.19 -12.07
C LYS A 57 8.74 -28.46 -10.91
N SER A 58 7.68 -29.25 -11.14
CA SER A 58 6.88 -29.78 -10.03
C SER A 58 7.74 -30.72 -9.19
N SER A 59 7.60 -30.68 -7.86
CA SER A 59 8.34 -31.53 -6.91
C SER A 59 8.16 -33.04 -7.20
N LYS A 60 7.05 -33.41 -7.83
CA LYS A 60 6.73 -34.82 -8.20
C LYS A 60 7.55 -35.36 -9.38
N SER A 61 8.29 -34.52 -10.11
CA SER A 61 8.90 -34.88 -11.41
C SER A 61 10.43 -34.88 -11.43
N SER A 62 11.15 -34.73 -10.31
CA SER A 62 12.59 -34.48 -10.35
C SER A 62 13.43 -35.63 -9.77
N GLN A 63 14.34 -36.18 -10.62
CA GLN A 63 15.36 -37.16 -10.24
C GLN A 63 16.80 -36.59 -10.21
N GLU A 64 17.01 -35.31 -10.57
CA GLU A 64 18.34 -34.72 -10.63
C GLU A 64 18.81 -34.21 -9.26
N ASN A 65 20.08 -34.37 -8.91
CA ASN A 65 20.61 -34.08 -7.57
C ASN A 65 21.40 -32.76 -7.41
N ASN A 66 21.49 -31.91 -8.44
CA ASN A 66 22.36 -30.74 -8.38
C ASN A 66 21.58 -29.42 -8.43
N GLY A 67 21.92 -28.44 -7.57
CA GLY A 67 21.40 -27.09 -7.60
C GLY A 67 19.88 -27.00 -7.33
N LYS A 68 19.40 -27.64 -6.26
CA LYS A 68 17.95 -27.65 -5.96
C LYS A 68 17.54 -26.53 -5.02
N ILE A 69 16.45 -25.88 -5.37
CA ILE A 69 15.73 -24.94 -4.48
C ILE A 69 14.31 -25.44 -4.33
N TYR A 70 13.90 -25.73 -3.10
CA TYR A 70 12.57 -26.23 -2.77
C TYR A 70 11.68 -25.10 -2.26
N LEU A 71 10.48 -24.99 -2.82
CA LEU A 71 9.44 -24.06 -2.40
C LEU A 71 8.22 -24.83 -1.89
N ILE A 72 7.95 -24.76 -0.60
CA ILE A 72 6.95 -25.60 0.08
C ILE A 72 6.01 -24.70 0.89
N ILE A 73 4.71 -24.90 0.75
CA ILE A 73 3.72 -24.31 1.65
C ILE A 73 3.28 -25.40 2.63
N ASN A 74 3.58 -25.22 3.93
CA ASN A 74 3.26 -26.17 4.96
C ASN A 74 3.02 -25.52 6.32
N SER A 75 1.77 -25.28 6.65
CA SER A 75 1.34 -24.67 7.92
C SER A 75 1.58 -25.54 9.16
N LYS A 76 1.82 -26.86 8.99
CA LYS A 76 2.18 -27.75 10.13
C LYS A 76 3.64 -27.57 10.52
N VAL A 77 4.54 -27.25 9.57
CA VAL A 77 5.97 -27.01 9.82
C VAL A 77 6.20 -25.55 10.26
N VAL A 78 5.44 -24.61 9.68
CA VAL A 78 5.49 -23.19 10.02
C VAL A 78 4.08 -22.75 10.42
N PRO A 79 3.70 -22.81 11.70
CA PRO A 79 2.34 -22.56 12.15
C PRO A 79 1.97 -21.07 12.18
N GLN A 80 2.94 -20.17 12.25
CA GLN A 80 2.69 -18.73 12.33
C GLN A 80 2.26 -18.17 10.97
N ILE A 81 1.14 -17.46 10.91
CA ILE A 81 0.63 -16.82 9.70
C ILE A 81 1.69 -15.87 9.13
N GLN A 82 1.91 -15.91 7.80
CA GLN A 82 2.96 -15.18 7.10
C GLN A 82 4.39 -15.56 7.53
N GLY A 83 4.55 -16.58 8.36
CA GLY A 83 5.87 -17.07 8.76
C GLY A 83 6.54 -17.93 7.70
N TYR A 84 7.86 -18.08 7.82
CA TYR A 84 8.67 -18.93 6.96
C TYR A 84 9.83 -19.56 7.71
N LYS A 85 10.34 -20.65 7.13
CA LYS A 85 11.60 -21.29 7.48
C LYS A 85 12.46 -21.39 6.22
N LEU A 86 13.65 -20.80 6.27
CA LEU A 86 14.66 -20.88 5.21
C LEU A 86 15.81 -21.77 5.70
N ILE A 87 16.11 -22.81 4.95
CA ILE A 87 17.20 -23.75 5.24
C ILE A 87 18.19 -23.71 4.08
N ILE A 88 19.43 -23.42 4.37
CA ILE A 88 20.55 -23.47 3.42
C ILE A 88 21.54 -24.48 3.95
N ASP A 89 21.61 -25.64 3.27
CA ASP A 89 22.52 -26.73 3.58
C ASP A 89 23.09 -27.31 2.26
N ASP A 90 22.83 -28.55 1.89
CA ASP A 90 23.19 -29.12 0.59
C ASP A 90 22.21 -28.71 -0.53
N SER A 91 21.17 -28.00 -0.18
CA SER A 91 20.17 -27.37 -1.03
C SER A 91 19.61 -26.13 -0.34
N ILE A 92 18.82 -25.32 -1.07
CA ILE A 92 18.04 -24.23 -0.49
C ILE A 92 16.60 -24.72 -0.35
N THR A 93 16.02 -24.62 0.85
CA THR A 93 14.62 -24.94 1.08
C THR A 93 13.92 -23.76 1.75
N ILE A 94 12.83 -23.28 1.15
CA ILE A 94 11.97 -22.27 1.73
C ILE A 94 10.62 -22.91 2.02
N ILE A 95 10.21 -22.90 3.29
CA ILE A 95 8.92 -23.40 3.76
C ILE A 95 8.12 -22.22 4.28
N GLY A 96 6.99 -21.90 3.69
CA GLY A 96 6.07 -20.86 4.16
C GLY A 96 4.84 -21.44 4.85
N ASN A 97 4.28 -20.71 5.82
CA ASN A 97 2.94 -21.01 6.34
C ASN A 97 1.89 -20.97 5.23
N ASN A 98 2.00 -19.93 4.40
CA ASN A 98 1.15 -19.63 3.25
C ASN A 98 2.00 -18.97 2.14
N SER A 99 1.35 -18.53 1.06
CA SER A 99 2.03 -17.88 -0.07
C SER A 99 2.83 -16.64 0.34
N ALA A 100 2.30 -15.82 1.25
CA ALA A 100 2.99 -14.64 1.78
C ALA A 100 4.23 -15.02 2.57
N GLY A 101 4.15 -16.02 3.47
CA GLY A 101 5.29 -16.52 4.22
C GLY A 101 6.39 -17.08 3.29
N LEU A 102 5.99 -17.85 2.27
CA LEU A 102 6.94 -18.36 1.27
C LEU A 102 7.64 -17.22 0.51
N PHE A 103 6.89 -16.17 0.16
CA PHE A 103 7.42 -14.96 -0.47
C PHE A 103 8.40 -14.21 0.45
N TYR A 104 8.09 -14.08 1.74
CA TYR A 104 9.01 -13.42 2.69
C TYR A 104 10.31 -14.21 2.89
N GLY A 105 10.24 -15.54 2.83
CA GLY A 105 11.44 -16.39 2.79
C GLY A 105 12.30 -16.12 1.55
N LEU A 106 11.66 -15.90 0.38
CA LEU A 106 12.35 -15.49 -0.85
C LEU A 106 13.02 -14.12 -0.66
N GLN A 107 12.37 -13.14 -0.03
CA GLN A 107 12.96 -11.82 0.21
C GLN A 107 14.19 -11.91 1.12
N THR A 108 14.15 -12.81 2.11
CA THR A 108 15.32 -13.09 2.95
C THR A 108 16.44 -13.73 2.13
N LEU A 109 16.16 -14.71 1.28
CA LEU A 109 17.16 -15.27 0.37
C LEU A 109 17.77 -14.20 -0.56
N ARG A 110 16.95 -13.26 -1.07
CA ARG A 110 17.43 -12.10 -1.86
C ARG A 110 18.48 -11.29 -1.10
N GLN A 111 18.23 -11.00 0.19
CA GLN A 111 19.17 -10.24 1.01
C GLN A 111 20.45 -11.03 1.30
N LEU A 112 20.35 -12.34 1.51
CA LEU A 112 21.50 -13.20 1.66
C LEU A 112 22.37 -13.23 0.38
N LEU A 113 21.76 -13.32 -0.79
CA LEU A 113 22.46 -13.25 -2.07
C LEU A 113 23.16 -11.88 -2.26
N ARG A 114 22.56 -10.78 -1.80
CA ARG A 114 23.22 -9.46 -1.82
C ARG A 114 24.42 -9.40 -0.88
N GLN A 115 24.33 -9.99 0.30
CA GLN A 115 25.38 -9.93 1.30
C GLN A 115 26.55 -10.87 0.99
N PHE A 116 26.25 -12.12 0.62
CA PHE A 116 27.25 -13.19 0.51
C PHE A 116 27.57 -13.60 -0.94
N GLY A 117 26.85 -13.02 -1.92
CA GLY A 117 26.95 -13.48 -3.31
C GLY A 117 26.48 -14.92 -3.45
N LEU A 118 27.25 -15.72 -4.21
CA LEU A 118 26.90 -17.13 -4.47
C LEU A 118 27.43 -18.09 -3.39
N ASN A 119 28.21 -17.62 -2.41
CA ASN A 119 28.82 -18.43 -1.34
C ASN A 119 28.12 -18.12 -0.01
N ILE A 120 26.94 -18.68 0.18
CA ILE A 120 26.09 -18.40 1.35
C ILE A 120 26.50 -19.38 2.48
N PRO A 121 26.71 -18.88 3.73
CA PRO A 121 26.91 -19.76 4.89
C PRO A 121 25.73 -20.73 5.04
N LYS A 122 26.05 -21.98 5.44
CA LYS A 122 25.01 -22.92 5.82
C LYS A 122 24.29 -22.42 7.07
N LEU A 123 22.95 -22.27 7.02
CA LEU A 123 22.16 -21.69 8.10
C LEU A 123 20.69 -22.13 8.04
N VAL A 124 20.02 -21.93 9.15
CA VAL A 124 18.57 -22.01 9.27
C VAL A 124 18.04 -20.69 9.81
N ILE A 125 17.08 -20.11 9.12
CA ILE A 125 16.33 -18.92 9.57
C ILE A 125 14.87 -19.31 9.79
N GLU A 126 14.32 -18.95 10.95
CA GLU A 126 12.90 -19.03 11.24
C GLU A 126 12.41 -17.63 11.57
N ASP A 127 11.36 -17.20 10.88
CA ASP A 127 10.85 -15.83 11.02
C ASP A 127 9.35 -15.75 10.79
N TYR A 128 8.70 -14.82 11.48
CA TYR A 128 7.30 -14.48 11.34
C TYR A 128 7.06 -13.07 11.85
N PRO A 129 6.04 -12.36 11.34
CA PRO A 129 5.76 -11.00 11.77
C PRO A 129 5.06 -10.96 13.14
N ASP A 130 5.35 -9.93 13.95
CA ASP A 130 4.59 -9.63 15.17
C ASP A 130 3.24 -8.99 14.84
N PHE A 131 3.19 -8.20 13.74
CA PHE A 131 1.99 -7.55 13.25
C PHE A 131 1.63 -8.11 11.87
N LEU A 132 0.38 -8.52 11.69
CA LEU A 132 -0.11 -9.04 10.41
C LEU A 132 -0.18 -7.94 9.34
N HIS A 133 -0.49 -6.71 9.74
CA HIS A 133 -0.53 -5.53 8.87
C HIS A 133 0.67 -4.63 9.16
N ARG A 134 1.47 -4.36 8.15
CA ARG A 134 2.67 -3.52 8.20
C ARG A 134 2.63 -2.56 7.03
N GLY A 135 1.99 -1.40 7.28
CA GLY A 135 1.70 -0.43 6.25
C GLY A 135 2.54 0.82 6.35
N ILE A 136 2.65 1.51 5.22
CA ILE A 136 3.05 2.90 5.17
C ILE A 136 2.03 3.69 4.35
N MET A 137 1.89 4.96 4.68
CA MET A 137 1.17 5.94 3.89
C MET A 137 2.17 6.90 3.28
N ILE A 138 2.04 7.17 1.98
CA ILE A 138 2.87 8.12 1.25
C ILE A 138 1.94 9.22 0.73
N ASP A 139 2.23 10.45 1.11
CA ASP A 139 1.55 11.61 0.58
C ASP A 139 2.04 11.88 -0.85
N ILE A 140 1.14 11.76 -1.81
CA ILE A 140 1.40 12.01 -3.23
C ILE A 140 0.67 13.26 -3.73
N SER A 141 0.12 14.06 -2.81
CA SER A 141 -0.78 15.17 -3.14
C SER A 141 -0.19 16.55 -2.87
N ARG A 142 0.67 16.72 -1.83
CA ARG A 142 1.09 18.05 -1.39
C ARG A 142 2.26 18.63 -2.19
N ASP A 143 3.29 17.84 -2.48
CA ASP A 143 4.51 18.35 -3.13
C ASP A 143 4.75 17.75 -4.51
N ARG A 144 4.61 16.44 -4.65
CA ARG A 144 4.89 15.73 -5.90
C ARG A 144 4.04 14.48 -6.03
N VAL A 145 3.58 14.24 -7.26
CA VAL A 145 3.17 12.90 -7.64
C VAL A 145 4.36 12.16 -8.20
N PRO A 146 4.68 11.01 -7.66
CA PRO A 146 5.71 10.17 -8.22
C PRO A 146 5.30 9.65 -9.60
N LYS A 147 6.26 9.56 -10.53
CA LYS A 147 6.05 8.82 -11.78
C LYS A 147 5.78 7.36 -11.47
N MET A 148 5.09 6.65 -12.36
CA MET A 148 4.81 5.21 -12.22
C MET A 148 6.06 4.40 -11.92
N GLU A 149 7.17 4.64 -12.62
CA GLU A 149 8.48 3.99 -12.36
C GLU A 149 8.98 4.20 -10.92
N THR A 150 8.70 5.37 -10.33
CA THR A 150 9.07 5.67 -8.94
C THR A 150 8.17 4.92 -7.97
N LEU A 151 6.87 4.83 -8.24
CA LEU A 151 5.92 4.04 -7.44
C LEU A 151 6.29 2.55 -7.48
N GLU A 152 6.58 2.01 -8.65
CA GLU A 152 7.07 0.65 -8.81
C GLU A 152 8.34 0.39 -8.00
N TYR A 153 9.32 1.29 -8.08
CA TYR A 153 10.55 1.18 -7.29
C TYR A 153 10.28 1.20 -5.78
N ILE A 154 9.40 2.07 -5.31
CA ILE A 154 9.00 2.13 -3.89
C ILE A 154 8.32 0.82 -3.48
N ILE A 155 7.35 0.34 -4.26
CA ILE A 155 6.65 -0.92 -4.01
C ILE A 155 7.63 -2.09 -3.96
N ASP A 156 8.59 -2.16 -4.87
CA ASP A 156 9.65 -3.18 -4.85
C ASP A 156 10.47 -3.11 -3.55
N LYS A 157 10.83 -1.91 -3.08
CA LYS A 157 11.58 -1.75 -1.82
C LYS A 157 10.76 -2.13 -0.59
N LEU A 158 9.50 -1.74 -0.55
CA LEU A 158 8.58 -2.14 0.52
C LEU A 158 8.43 -3.66 0.59
N SER A 159 8.26 -4.28 -0.57
CA SER A 159 8.20 -5.72 -0.72
C SER A 159 9.47 -6.42 -0.19
N GLU A 160 10.67 -5.91 -0.52
CA GLU A 160 11.94 -6.43 -0.02
C GLU A 160 12.04 -6.36 1.51
N LEU A 161 11.44 -5.34 2.13
CA LEU A 161 11.37 -5.13 3.58
C LEU A 161 10.17 -5.84 4.24
N LYS A 162 9.41 -6.64 3.49
CA LYS A 162 8.24 -7.40 3.97
C LYS A 162 7.11 -6.48 4.49
N ILE A 163 7.05 -5.23 4.03
CA ILE A 163 5.90 -4.35 4.21
C ILE A 163 4.77 -4.88 3.32
N ASN A 164 3.55 -4.91 3.83
CA ASN A 164 2.43 -5.57 3.15
C ASN A 164 1.18 -4.71 2.99
N GLN A 165 1.28 -3.42 3.30
CA GLN A 165 0.23 -2.45 3.00
C GLN A 165 0.85 -1.15 2.52
N LEU A 166 0.23 -0.52 1.53
CA LEU A 166 0.56 0.80 1.01
C LEU A 166 -0.73 1.61 0.89
N GLN A 167 -0.71 2.83 1.42
CA GLN A 167 -1.72 3.83 1.16
C GLN A 167 -1.06 4.99 0.41
N LEU A 168 -1.67 5.41 -0.68
CA LEU A 168 -1.33 6.65 -1.37
C LEU A 168 -2.30 7.72 -0.88
N TYR A 169 -1.81 8.63 -0.04
CA TYR A 169 -2.63 9.72 0.47
C TYR A 169 -2.87 10.73 -0.64
N MET A 170 -4.11 10.88 -1.03
CA MET A 170 -4.56 11.78 -2.08
C MET A 170 -5.40 12.89 -1.44
N GLU A 171 -4.74 14.01 -1.17
CA GLU A 171 -5.37 15.25 -0.72
C GLU A 171 -5.41 16.25 -1.87
N HIS A 172 -6.33 17.19 -1.78
CA HIS A 172 -6.34 18.32 -2.70
C HIS A 172 -5.29 19.31 -2.28
N THR A 173 -4.37 19.56 -3.16
CA THR A 173 -3.30 20.47 -2.87
C THR A 173 -3.74 21.91 -2.91
N PHE A 174 -3.07 22.64 -2.08
CA PHE A 174 -3.25 24.05 -1.82
C PHE A 174 -2.39 24.90 -2.79
N ALA A 175 -3.03 25.72 -3.62
CA ALA A 175 -2.33 26.77 -4.35
C ALA A 175 -2.09 27.95 -3.38
N TYR A 176 -0.88 28.09 -2.86
CA TYR A 176 -0.48 29.34 -2.21
C TYR A 176 -0.46 30.45 -3.24
N THR A 177 -1.38 31.39 -3.13
CA THR A 177 -1.58 32.53 -4.04
C THR A 177 -0.34 33.45 -4.19
N ASN A 178 0.65 33.32 -3.34
CA ASN A 178 1.85 34.17 -3.33
C ASN A 178 3.13 33.51 -3.86
N HIS A 179 3.07 32.27 -4.36
CA HIS A 179 4.23 31.57 -4.93
C HIS A 179 3.97 31.16 -6.38
N LYS A 180 3.94 32.16 -7.29
CA LYS A 180 3.77 31.91 -8.74
C LYS A 180 4.87 31.03 -9.35
N GLU A 181 6.03 30.91 -8.71
CA GLU A 181 7.13 30.03 -9.15
C GLU A 181 6.95 28.57 -8.75
N LEU A 182 6.04 28.25 -7.83
CA LEU A 182 5.68 26.88 -7.42
C LEU A 182 4.53 26.28 -8.24
N GLN A 183 4.01 26.98 -9.24
CA GLN A 183 2.96 26.47 -10.15
C GLN A 183 3.42 25.33 -11.08
N LEU A 184 4.68 24.94 -11.03
CA LEU A 184 5.23 23.81 -11.79
C LEU A 184 5.18 22.46 -11.04
N TYR A 185 4.73 22.44 -9.79
CA TYR A 185 4.60 21.21 -9.00
C TYR A 185 3.14 20.79 -8.95
N MET A 186 2.82 19.84 -9.82
CA MET A 186 1.48 19.36 -10.10
C MET A 186 0.97 18.45 -8.99
N GLU A 187 -0.16 18.80 -8.48
CA GLU A 187 -0.91 18.20 -7.41
C GLU A 187 -2.01 17.32 -8.00
N HIS A 188 -2.21 16.12 -7.46
CA HIS A 188 -3.01 15.12 -8.15
C HIS A 188 -4.12 14.57 -7.29
N THR A 189 -5.29 14.56 -7.89
CA THR A 189 -6.44 13.77 -7.52
C THR A 189 -6.52 12.55 -8.43
N PHE A 190 -7.44 11.64 -8.13
CA PHE A 190 -7.87 10.62 -9.06
C PHE A 190 -8.69 11.25 -10.21
N ALA A 191 -8.58 10.73 -11.42
CA ALA A 191 -9.27 11.24 -12.61
C ALA A 191 -10.74 10.81 -12.66
N TYR A 192 -11.57 11.39 -11.79
CA TYR A 192 -13.01 11.11 -11.76
C TYR A 192 -13.70 11.49 -13.06
N THR A 193 -14.48 10.56 -13.62
CA THR A 193 -15.11 10.69 -14.94
C THR A 193 -16.03 11.89 -15.06
N ASN A 194 -16.85 12.15 -14.03
CA ASN A 194 -17.88 13.21 -14.03
C ASN A 194 -17.43 14.52 -13.38
N HIS A 195 -16.16 14.61 -12.98
CA HIS A 195 -15.62 15.74 -12.19
C HIS A 195 -14.34 16.29 -12.82
N LYS A 196 -14.30 16.36 -14.13
CA LYS A 196 -13.12 16.73 -14.91
C LYS A 196 -12.54 18.09 -14.52
N GLU A 197 -13.40 19.05 -14.20
CA GLU A 197 -13.01 20.39 -13.77
C GLU A 197 -12.11 20.41 -12.53
N VAL A 198 -12.12 19.38 -11.69
CA VAL A 198 -11.29 19.30 -10.49
C VAL A 198 -9.86 18.88 -10.79
N TRP A 199 -9.64 18.16 -11.88
CA TRP A 199 -8.34 17.54 -12.16
C TRP A 199 -7.77 17.80 -13.57
N GLU A 200 -8.50 18.40 -14.51
CA GLU A 200 -8.08 18.55 -15.92
C GLU A 200 -6.79 19.36 -16.11
N ASP A 201 -6.51 20.29 -15.19
CA ASP A 201 -5.28 21.10 -15.19
C ASP A 201 -4.11 20.41 -14.44
N TYR A 202 -4.30 19.17 -14.01
CA TYR A 202 -3.36 18.38 -13.20
C TYR A 202 -2.97 17.08 -13.90
N SER A 203 -2.15 16.24 -13.25
CA SER A 203 -1.80 14.90 -13.76
C SER A 203 -2.28 13.83 -12.75
N PRO A 204 -3.58 13.57 -12.68
CA PRO A 204 -4.14 12.60 -11.73
C PRO A 204 -3.77 11.16 -12.11
N LEU A 205 -3.85 10.26 -11.13
CA LEU A 205 -3.82 8.83 -11.43
C LEU A 205 -5.13 8.45 -12.15
N THR A 206 -4.99 7.80 -13.28
CA THR A 206 -6.11 7.30 -14.07
C THR A 206 -6.62 5.96 -13.52
N HIS A 207 -7.80 5.53 -13.96
CA HIS A 207 -8.36 4.20 -13.66
C HIS A 207 -7.37 3.08 -13.99
N ASP A 208 -6.78 3.13 -15.18
CA ASP A 208 -5.85 2.11 -15.66
C ASP A 208 -4.57 2.08 -14.81
N GLU A 209 -4.06 3.23 -14.39
CA GLU A 209 -2.89 3.33 -13.52
C GLU A 209 -3.17 2.80 -12.11
N ILE A 210 -4.36 3.06 -11.55
CA ILE A 210 -4.76 2.50 -10.24
C ILE A 210 -4.86 0.98 -10.34
N VAL A 211 -5.57 0.45 -11.33
CA VAL A 211 -5.70 -1.00 -11.54
C VAL A 211 -4.34 -1.66 -11.78
N TYR A 212 -3.47 -0.99 -12.54
CA TYR A 212 -2.10 -1.46 -12.74
C TYR A 212 -1.32 -1.52 -11.42
N LEU A 213 -1.36 -0.45 -10.61
CA LEU A 213 -0.67 -0.39 -9.31
C LEU A 213 -1.21 -1.42 -8.32
N ASP A 214 -2.52 -1.62 -8.27
CA ASP A 214 -3.15 -2.63 -7.42
C ASP A 214 -2.63 -4.04 -7.76
N ASN A 215 -2.62 -4.39 -9.04
CA ASN A 215 -2.06 -5.65 -9.51
C ASN A 215 -0.54 -5.76 -9.24
N TYR A 216 0.20 -4.68 -9.44
CA TYR A 216 1.64 -4.63 -9.18
C TYR A 216 1.97 -4.85 -7.70
N CYS A 217 1.19 -4.25 -6.81
CA CYS A 217 1.25 -4.47 -5.35
C CYS A 217 0.91 -5.92 -4.99
N LYS A 218 -0.18 -6.44 -5.53
CA LYS A 218 -0.68 -7.79 -5.26
C LYS A 218 0.32 -8.89 -5.64
N GLU A 219 1.00 -8.75 -6.77
CA GLU A 219 2.09 -9.66 -7.17
C GLU A 219 3.25 -9.67 -6.17
N ARG A 220 3.39 -8.62 -5.36
CA ARG A 220 4.44 -8.42 -4.33
C ARG A 220 3.97 -8.62 -2.91
N PHE A 221 2.77 -9.16 -2.74
CA PHE A 221 2.14 -9.36 -1.43
C PHE A 221 1.99 -8.07 -0.62
N ILE A 222 1.72 -6.98 -1.33
CA ILE A 222 1.34 -5.68 -0.77
C ILE A 222 -0.14 -5.44 -1.10
N GLU A 223 -0.93 -5.06 -0.12
CA GLU A 223 -2.29 -4.58 -0.27
C GLU A 223 -2.25 -3.08 -0.53
N LEU A 224 -2.78 -2.64 -1.69
CA LEU A 224 -2.97 -1.22 -1.96
C LEU A 224 -4.32 -0.79 -1.37
N VAL A 225 -4.26 -0.02 -0.28
CA VAL A 225 -5.47 0.44 0.43
C VAL A 225 -5.91 1.79 -0.15
N PRO A 226 -7.15 1.92 -0.67
CA PRO A 226 -7.65 3.19 -1.15
C PRO A 226 -7.76 4.21 -0.03
N ASN A 227 -7.47 5.48 -0.37
CA ASN A 227 -7.64 6.63 0.49
C ASN A 227 -8.40 7.71 -0.28
N GLN A 228 -9.47 8.25 0.30
CA GLN A 228 -10.23 9.38 -0.24
C GLN A 228 -10.73 10.25 0.91
N ASN A 229 -10.34 11.52 0.89
CA ASN A 229 -10.91 12.49 1.82
C ASN A 229 -12.38 12.76 1.45
N THR A 230 -13.24 12.70 2.46
CA THR A 230 -14.70 12.76 2.26
C THR A 230 -15.42 13.77 3.19
N PHE A 231 -14.65 14.47 4.05
CA PHE A 231 -15.22 15.47 4.96
C PHE A 231 -14.36 16.73 5.01
N GLY A 232 -13.21 16.73 5.74
CA GLY A 232 -12.19 17.78 5.64
C GLY A 232 -11.36 17.65 4.36
N HIS A 233 -10.43 18.57 4.14
CA HIS A 233 -9.50 18.53 2.99
C HIS A 233 -10.16 18.48 1.61
N MET A 234 -11.34 19.09 1.47
CA MET A 234 -12.11 19.14 0.22
C MET A 234 -11.94 20.47 -0.54
N SER A 235 -10.95 21.28 -0.17
CA SER A 235 -10.76 22.64 -0.70
C SER A 235 -10.76 22.69 -2.22
N LYS A 236 -10.04 21.79 -2.89
CA LYS A 236 -9.94 21.79 -4.37
C LYS A 236 -11.27 21.48 -5.08
N TRP A 237 -12.10 20.69 -4.47
CA TRP A 237 -13.47 20.49 -4.92
C TRP A 237 -14.30 21.77 -4.72
N LEU A 238 -14.24 22.28 -3.50
CA LEU A 238 -15.12 23.34 -3.03
C LEU A 238 -14.79 24.75 -3.55
N VAL A 239 -13.60 24.96 -4.11
CA VAL A 239 -13.25 26.22 -4.81
C VAL A 239 -13.97 26.35 -6.16
N HIS A 240 -14.34 25.24 -6.80
CA HIS A 240 -15.10 25.25 -8.04
C HIS A 240 -16.57 25.67 -7.78
N GLU A 241 -17.12 26.52 -8.62
CA GLU A 241 -18.48 27.05 -8.46
C GLU A 241 -19.53 25.93 -8.36
N LYS A 242 -19.37 24.85 -9.13
CA LYS A 242 -20.22 23.65 -9.11
C LYS A 242 -20.39 23.04 -7.73
N TYR A 243 -19.33 23.03 -6.91
CA TYR A 243 -19.31 22.36 -5.59
C TYR A 243 -19.31 23.34 -4.41
N ARG A 244 -19.10 24.65 -4.66
CA ARG A 244 -18.97 25.66 -3.60
C ARG A 244 -20.18 25.70 -2.66
N HIS A 245 -21.36 25.35 -3.17
CA HIS A 245 -22.60 25.28 -2.37
C HIS A 245 -22.59 24.13 -1.35
N LEU A 246 -21.69 23.13 -1.49
CA LEU A 246 -21.50 22.00 -0.55
C LEU A 246 -20.60 22.37 0.63
N ALA A 247 -19.83 23.46 0.52
CA ALA A 247 -18.88 23.88 1.53
C ALA A 247 -19.56 24.31 2.84
N GLU A 248 -18.96 23.92 3.97
CA GLU A 248 -19.34 24.37 5.29
C GLU A 248 -19.21 25.89 5.41
N ALA A 249 -18.03 26.42 5.06
CA ALA A 249 -17.72 27.85 5.06
C ALA A 249 -17.24 28.29 3.66
N PRO A 250 -18.14 28.62 2.70
CA PRO A 250 -17.78 28.91 1.31
C PRO A 250 -16.83 30.09 1.11
N ASN A 251 -16.80 31.03 2.03
CA ASN A 251 -15.99 32.25 1.97
C ASN A 251 -14.77 32.22 2.90
N GLY A 252 -14.43 31.03 3.40
CA GLY A 252 -13.31 30.85 4.30
C GLY A 252 -13.69 30.75 5.79
N TYR A 253 -12.70 30.47 6.60
CA TYR A 253 -12.87 30.18 8.03
C TYR A 253 -11.65 30.61 8.84
N THR A 254 -11.80 30.59 10.16
CA THR A 254 -10.70 30.80 11.10
C THR A 254 -10.49 29.51 11.92
N THR A 255 -9.26 29.02 11.94
CA THR A 255 -8.91 27.82 12.72
C THR A 255 -9.03 28.07 14.22
N PRO A 256 -9.13 27.03 15.06
CA PRO A 256 -9.16 27.18 16.50
C PRO A 256 -7.95 27.90 17.11
N TRP A 257 -6.82 27.91 16.43
CA TRP A 257 -5.59 28.62 16.85
C TRP A 257 -5.42 30.00 16.21
N GLY A 258 -6.45 30.51 15.51
CA GLY A 258 -6.53 31.90 15.03
C GLY A 258 -6.03 32.15 13.61
N THR A 259 -5.60 31.15 12.87
CA THR A 259 -5.20 31.32 11.47
C THR A 259 -6.45 31.49 10.61
N LYS A 260 -6.48 32.53 9.77
CA LYS A 260 -7.58 32.83 8.86
C LYS A 260 -7.26 32.33 7.46
N TYR A 261 -8.22 31.61 6.87
CA TYR A 261 -8.22 31.18 5.47
C TYR A 261 -9.40 31.79 4.74
N ASP A 262 -9.21 32.18 3.48
CA ASP A 262 -10.21 32.81 2.60
C ASP A 262 -10.81 31.86 1.56
N TYR A 263 -10.67 30.56 1.78
CA TYR A 263 -11.19 29.49 0.92
C TYR A 263 -11.95 28.42 1.74
N PRO A 264 -12.85 27.66 1.07
CA PRO A 264 -13.59 26.58 1.72
C PRO A 264 -12.69 25.38 2.04
N PHE A 265 -13.07 24.58 3.05
CA PHE A 265 -12.23 23.45 3.48
C PHE A 265 -13.01 22.14 3.63
N SER A 266 -14.12 22.13 4.38
CA SER A 266 -14.90 20.93 4.65
C SER A 266 -16.22 20.93 3.90
N LEU A 267 -16.73 19.72 3.59
CA LEU A 267 -18.13 19.52 3.21
C LEU A 267 -19.04 19.88 4.38
N SER A 268 -20.25 20.37 4.10
CA SER A 268 -21.22 20.72 5.15
C SER A 268 -22.16 19.56 5.47
N PRO A 269 -22.24 19.13 6.74
CA PRO A 269 -23.27 18.20 7.20
C PRO A 269 -24.71 18.73 7.07
N ALA A 270 -24.87 20.07 6.97
CA ALA A 270 -26.16 20.72 6.81
C ALA A 270 -26.67 20.72 5.36
N VAL A 271 -25.83 20.33 4.40
CA VAL A 271 -26.17 20.25 2.98
C VAL A 271 -26.33 18.78 2.59
N PRO A 272 -27.54 18.29 2.30
CA PRO A 272 -27.78 16.89 1.97
C PRO A 272 -26.98 16.41 0.76
N GLU A 273 -26.77 17.28 -0.23
CA GLU A 273 -26.03 16.99 -1.47
C GLU A 273 -24.55 16.68 -1.22
N SER A 274 -23.99 17.06 -0.05
CA SER A 274 -22.63 16.70 0.34
C SER A 274 -22.42 15.17 0.37
N ILE A 275 -23.43 14.42 0.82
CA ILE A 275 -23.39 12.96 0.85
C ILE A 275 -23.49 12.36 -0.56
N ASN A 276 -24.25 12.98 -1.46
CA ASN A 276 -24.34 12.50 -2.84
C ASN A 276 -22.98 12.59 -3.54
N LEU A 277 -22.24 13.69 -3.37
CA LEU A 277 -20.88 13.80 -3.89
C LEU A 277 -19.97 12.69 -3.34
N VAL A 278 -20.00 12.45 -2.03
CA VAL A 278 -19.20 11.39 -1.41
C VAL A 278 -19.54 10.01 -1.99
N GLU A 279 -20.84 9.72 -2.21
CA GLU A 279 -21.29 8.46 -2.82
C GLU A 279 -20.76 8.32 -4.24
N GLU A 280 -20.85 9.36 -5.08
CA GLU A 280 -20.30 9.36 -6.44
C GLU A 280 -18.79 9.07 -6.46
N LEU A 281 -18.03 9.69 -5.55
CA LEU A 281 -16.57 9.49 -5.48
C LEU A 281 -16.22 8.05 -5.06
N LEU A 282 -16.86 7.54 -4.02
CA LEU A 282 -16.57 6.19 -3.52
C LEU A 282 -17.07 5.09 -4.46
N ASP A 283 -18.21 5.30 -5.13
CA ASP A 283 -18.76 4.36 -6.12
C ASP A 283 -17.83 4.21 -7.35
N GLU A 284 -17.12 5.27 -7.75
CA GLU A 284 -16.16 5.22 -8.87
C GLU A 284 -14.79 4.67 -8.45
N LEU A 285 -14.26 5.11 -7.30
CA LEU A 285 -12.90 4.80 -6.87
C LEU A 285 -12.75 3.38 -6.29
N LEU A 286 -13.62 3.00 -5.35
CA LEU A 286 -13.41 1.80 -4.54
C LEU A 286 -13.43 0.47 -5.33
N PRO A 287 -14.19 0.34 -6.42
CA PRO A 287 -14.17 -0.89 -7.24
C PRO A 287 -12.82 -1.17 -7.93
N LEU A 288 -11.93 -0.18 -8.02
CA LEU A 288 -10.62 -0.33 -8.68
C LEU A 288 -9.57 -1.06 -7.82
N PHE A 289 -9.87 -1.28 -6.54
CA PHE A 289 -8.96 -1.88 -5.57
C PHE A 289 -9.46 -3.23 -5.08
N ASP A 290 -8.57 -4.20 -5.02
CA ASP A 290 -8.85 -5.52 -4.42
C ASP A 290 -8.90 -5.48 -2.88
N SER A 291 -8.35 -4.43 -2.24
CA SER A 291 -8.36 -4.28 -0.79
C SER A 291 -9.78 -4.28 -0.23
N ASP A 292 -9.99 -5.00 0.88
CA ASP A 292 -11.22 -4.93 1.67
C ASP A 292 -11.25 -3.74 2.65
N GLN A 293 -10.17 -2.95 2.70
CA GLN A 293 -10.02 -1.80 3.56
C GLN A 293 -10.15 -0.51 2.75
N VAL A 294 -10.57 0.57 3.40
CA VAL A 294 -10.56 1.94 2.88
C VAL A 294 -10.32 2.95 4.00
N ASN A 295 -9.52 3.97 3.70
CA ASN A 295 -9.39 5.17 4.53
C ASN A 295 -10.28 6.27 3.92
N ILE A 296 -11.29 6.70 4.67
CA ILE A 296 -12.29 7.68 4.23
C ILE A 296 -11.93 9.13 4.58
N GLY A 297 -10.80 9.38 5.25
CA GLY A 297 -10.25 10.71 5.51
C GLY A 297 -11.25 11.73 6.03
N CYS A 298 -11.69 11.58 7.27
CA CYS A 298 -12.67 12.49 7.88
C CYS A 298 -12.06 13.42 8.95
N ASP A 299 -10.75 13.56 8.95
CA ASP A 299 -9.97 14.33 9.90
C ASP A 299 -10.04 15.84 9.63
N GLU A 300 -9.55 16.61 10.60
CA GLU A 300 -9.27 18.05 10.52
C GLU A 300 -10.43 18.97 10.04
N THR A 301 -11.67 18.64 10.37
CA THR A 301 -12.83 19.47 10.02
C THR A 301 -12.91 20.77 10.84
N PHE A 302 -11.91 21.65 10.69
CA PHE A 302 -11.72 22.84 11.52
C PHE A 302 -12.86 23.86 11.40
N ASP A 303 -13.49 23.95 10.25
CA ASP A 303 -14.58 24.85 9.94
C ASP A 303 -15.97 24.32 10.31
N LEU A 304 -16.10 23.08 10.80
CA LEU A 304 -17.38 22.52 11.22
C LEU A 304 -18.05 23.37 12.29
N GLY A 305 -19.31 23.77 12.08
CA GLY A 305 -20.07 24.63 12.97
C GLY A 305 -19.70 26.11 12.89
N VAL A 306 -18.88 26.52 11.92
CA VAL A 306 -18.54 27.94 11.69
C VAL A 306 -19.43 28.56 10.60
N GLY A 307 -19.98 27.72 9.71
CA GLY A 307 -20.80 28.14 8.59
C GLY A 307 -22.21 27.54 8.60
N LYS A 308 -22.52 26.76 7.58
CA LYS A 308 -23.89 26.24 7.35
C LYS A 308 -24.38 25.30 8.44
N SER A 309 -23.52 24.57 9.09
CA SER A 309 -23.86 23.64 10.17
C SER A 309 -23.91 24.31 11.56
N GLN A 310 -23.75 25.63 11.66
CA GLN A 310 -23.71 26.34 12.94
C GLN A 310 -24.96 26.04 13.81
N GLU A 311 -26.15 26.22 13.29
CA GLU A 311 -27.39 25.95 14.03
C GLU A 311 -27.53 24.50 14.47
N LEU A 312 -27.08 23.55 13.64
CA LEU A 312 -27.05 22.12 13.99
C LEU A 312 -26.07 21.85 15.15
N CYS A 313 -24.91 22.48 15.09
CA CYS A 313 -23.88 22.33 16.12
C CYS A 313 -24.28 23.00 17.45
N GLU A 314 -24.96 24.12 17.40
CA GLU A 314 -25.53 24.79 18.59
C GLU A 314 -26.63 23.92 19.22
N LYS A 315 -27.48 23.30 18.39
CA LYS A 315 -28.63 22.53 18.89
C LYS A 315 -28.23 21.14 19.41
N TYR A 316 -27.34 20.45 18.72
CA TYR A 316 -27.03 19.04 19.00
C TYR A 316 -25.62 18.79 19.53
N GLY A 317 -24.76 19.78 19.47
CA GLY A 317 -23.33 19.69 19.79
C GLY A 317 -22.49 19.28 18.58
N LYS A 318 -21.32 19.90 18.43
CA LYS A 318 -20.37 19.69 17.31
C LYS A 318 -19.97 18.22 17.13
N GLY A 319 -19.68 17.53 18.23
CA GLY A 319 -19.28 16.11 18.19
C GLY A 319 -20.39 15.19 17.65
N LYS A 320 -21.66 15.47 17.98
CA LYS A 320 -22.77 14.69 17.44
C LYS A 320 -22.99 14.95 15.95
N VAL A 321 -22.92 16.20 15.51
CA VAL A 321 -23.05 16.55 14.09
C VAL A 321 -21.93 15.92 13.26
N TYR A 322 -20.69 15.96 13.76
CA TYR A 322 -19.55 15.26 13.16
C TYR A 322 -19.82 13.75 13.05
N PHE A 323 -20.18 13.12 14.16
CA PHE A 323 -20.40 11.68 14.20
C PHE A 323 -21.54 11.22 13.29
N ASP A 324 -22.67 11.95 13.27
CA ASP A 324 -23.81 11.62 12.42
C ASP A 324 -23.44 11.70 10.92
N PHE A 325 -22.59 12.66 10.54
CA PHE A 325 -22.13 12.80 9.16
C PHE A 325 -21.12 11.71 8.82
N LEU A 326 -20.14 11.45 9.69
CA LEU A 326 -19.20 10.34 9.57
C LEU A 326 -19.92 9.00 9.37
N MET A 327 -20.99 8.72 10.13
CA MET A 327 -21.74 7.47 10.01
C MET A 327 -22.47 7.33 8.68
N LYS A 328 -22.86 8.44 8.03
CA LYS A 328 -23.41 8.39 6.67
C LYS A 328 -22.31 8.01 5.66
N ILE A 329 -21.14 8.63 5.74
CA ILE A 329 -19.98 8.32 4.90
C ILE A 329 -19.55 6.84 5.11
N TYR A 330 -19.44 6.43 6.37
CA TYR A 330 -19.14 5.03 6.73
C TYR A 330 -20.13 4.05 6.08
N SER A 331 -21.42 4.37 6.12
CA SER A 331 -22.45 3.51 5.54
C SER A 331 -22.34 3.36 4.02
N ILE A 332 -21.88 4.41 3.32
CA ILE A 332 -21.61 4.36 1.89
C ILE A 332 -20.38 3.47 1.63
N ALA A 333 -19.26 3.74 2.31
CA ALA A 333 -18.04 2.98 2.15
C ALA A 333 -18.24 1.48 2.44
N LYS A 334 -19.10 1.14 3.43
CA LYS A 334 -19.46 -0.25 3.77
C LYS A 334 -20.22 -0.99 2.68
N LYS A 335 -20.76 -0.32 1.67
CA LYS A 335 -21.35 -1.00 0.50
C LYS A 335 -20.28 -1.66 -0.36
N HIS A 336 -19.06 -1.14 -0.33
CA HIS A 336 -17.94 -1.56 -1.17
C HIS A 336 -16.86 -2.34 -0.41
N LYS A 337 -16.61 -1.99 0.86
CA LYS A 337 -15.49 -2.49 1.63
C LYS A 337 -15.90 -3.01 3.01
N ASN A 338 -15.26 -4.05 3.48
CA ASN A 338 -15.58 -4.68 4.76
C ASN A 338 -14.98 -3.93 5.97
N ASN A 339 -13.85 -3.23 5.76
CA ASN A 339 -13.11 -2.51 6.79
C ASN A 339 -12.96 -1.03 6.38
N VAL A 340 -13.56 -0.15 7.16
CA VAL A 340 -13.56 1.30 6.92
C VAL A 340 -12.98 2.00 8.14
#